data_bd607f0324ad63b96982fd62df1f0ad7
#
_entry.id   bd607f0324ad63b96982fd62df1f0ad7
#
_cell.length_a   1.000
_cell.length_b   1.000
_cell.length_c   1.000
_cell.angle_alpha   90.00
_cell.angle_beta   90.00
_cell.angle_gamma   90.00
#
_symmetry.space_group_name_H-M   'P 1'
#
loop_
_entity.id
_entity.type
_entity.pdbx_description
1 polymer ?
#
loop_
_entity_poly.entity_id
_entity_poly.type
_entity_poly.pdbx_seq_one_letter_code
_entity_poly.pdbx_strand_id
1 'polypeptide(L)'
;KIVVFDFDGTLVSPNFSKTTWERIWTELGYSVNDCDYYHRQFSNKQITHEQWCKITEDKFREAGLTKDIMKKIASEMVLIDGCKETLMELKSRDVLLYIVSGSIREIIKEVLGDMVNLFEDISANKFYFQKGKLSRIVGTEYDFEGKAEYIKQIVNENKINASEVLFVGNSFNDTFVHLSGARTLCINPQNTNYTNSIYWHDYIREVNNLREIIPHVFIADK
;
A
#
# COMPACT_ATOMS: atom_id res chain seq x y z
N LYS A 1 -1.25 -14.81 -14.58
CA LYS A 1 -0.55 -14.45 -13.34
C LYS A 1 -1.05 -13.11 -12.81
N ILE A 2 -0.93 -12.90 -11.52
CA ILE A 2 -1.35 -11.67 -10.84
C ILE A 2 -0.20 -11.15 -9.98
N VAL A 3 0.00 -9.84 -9.96
CA VAL A 3 0.88 -9.17 -9.00
C VAL A 3 0.05 -8.16 -8.20
N VAL A 4 0.14 -8.25 -6.88
CA VAL A 4 -0.50 -7.36 -5.93
C VAL A 4 0.58 -6.59 -5.18
N PHE A 5 0.50 -5.26 -5.17
CA PHE A 5 1.48 -4.40 -4.51
C PHE A 5 0.89 -3.75 -3.25
N ASP A 6 1.70 -3.62 -2.22
CA ASP A 6 1.54 -2.51 -1.29
C ASP A 6 2.04 -1.21 -1.92
N PHE A 7 1.86 -0.06 -1.26
CA PHE A 7 2.20 1.25 -1.83
C PHE A 7 3.38 1.93 -1.11
N ASP A 8 3.22 2.28 0.18
CA ASP A 8 4.24 3.01 0.93
C ASP A 8 5.49 2.12 1.16
N GLY A 9 6.66 2.54 0.65
CA GLY A 9 7.90 1.78 0.73
C GLY A 9 8.01 0.60 -0.24
N THR A 10 6.98 0.38 -1.07
CA THR A 10 6.93 -0.70 -2.08
C THR A 10 6.92 -0.14 -3.50
N LEU A 11 5.93 0.65 -3.90
CA LEU A 11 5.94 1.42 -5.15
C LEU A 11 6.57 2.79 -4.95
N VAL A 12 6.36 3.40 -3.80
CA VAL A 12 7.03 4.64 -3.38
C VAL A 12 8.36 4.30 -2.73
N SER A 13 9.39 5.06 -3.08
CA SER A 13 10.74 4.88 -2.58
C SER A 13 10.80 4.96 -1.04
N PRO A 14 11.48 4.01 -0.37
CA PRO A 14 11.67 4.00 1.09
C PRO A 14 12.61 5.11 1.58
N ASN A 15 13.29 5.82 0.68
CA ASN A 15 14.22 6.93 1.02
C ASN A 15 13.51 8.13 1.66
N PHE A 16 12.19 8.13 1.68
CA PHE A 16 11.37 9.08 2.42
C PHE A 16 10.93 8.44 3.74
N SER A 17 11.46 8.90 4.85
CA SER A 17 11.28 8.34 6.19
C SER A 17 9.84 8.35 6.72
N LYS A 18 8.87 8.86 5.97
CA LYS A 18 7.48 9.02 6.40
C LYS A 18 6.51 8.29 5.48
N THR A 19 5.57 7.58 6.09
CA THR A 19 4.39 7.02 5.41
C THR A 19 3.47 8.13 4.91
N THR A 20 2.55 7.79 4.03
CA THR A 20 1.50 8.72 3.55
C THR A 20 0.74 9.37 4.71
N TRP A 21 0.37 8.59 5.75
CA TRP A 21 -0.33 9.11 6.92
C TRP A 21 0.51 10.13 7.70
N GLU A 22 1.75 9.81 8.02
CA GLU A 22 2.66 10.71 8.74
C GLU A 22 2.90 12.01 7.98
N ARG A 23 2.93 11.97 6.64
CA ARG A 23 3.05 13.17 5.79
C ARG A 23 1.84 14.08 5.96
N ILE A 24 0.62 13.54 5.95
CA ILE A 24 -0.59 14.34 6.14
C ILE A 24 -0.62 14.93 7.54
N TRP A 25 -0.37 14.13 8.58
CA TRP A 25 -0.33 14.60 9.96
C TRP A 25 0.65 15.77 10.12
N THR A 26 1.87 15.63 9.59
CA THR A 26 2.90 16.67 9.70
C THR A 26 2.61 17.90 8.85
N GLU A 27 2.06 17.75 7.65
CA GLU A 27 1.65 18.88 6.80
C GLU A 27 0.53 19.70 7.45
N LEU A 28 -0.33 19.08 8.23
CA LEU A 28 -1.39 19.74 8.99
C LEU A 28 -0.92 20.32 10.33
N GLY A 29 0.38 20.25 10.63
CA GLY A 29 0.98 20.84 11.84
C GLY A 29 0.96 19.94 13.06
N TYR A 30 0.54 18.68 12.95
CA TYR A 30 0.65 17.70 14.01
C TYR A 30 2.05 17.08 14.05
N SER A 31 2.43 16.49 15.17
CA SER A 31 3.67 15.71 15.26
C SER A 31 3.53 14.30 14.71
N VAL A 32 4.65 13.69 14.32
CA VAL A 32 4.69 12.24 13.97
C VAL A 32 4.26 11.40 15.18
N ASN A 33 4.61 11.83 16.40
CA ASN A 33 4.23 11.13 17.62
C ASN A 33 2.70 11.06 17.83
N ASP A 34 1.96 12.07 17.38
CA ASP A 34 0.49 12.05 17.43
C ASP A 34 -0.06 10.98 16.48
N CYS A 35 0.48 10.90 15.27
CA CYS A 35 0.13 9.85 14.31
C CYS A 35 0.42 8.47 14.89
N ASP A 36 1.63 8.25 15.39
CA ASP A 36 2.08 7.00 15.99
C ASP A 36 1.26 6.60 17.22
N TYR A 37 0.86 7.55 18.04
CA TYR A 37 0.04 7.27 19.20
C TYR A 37 -1.29 6.62 18.82
N TYR A 38 -2.03 7.22 17.90
CA TYR A 38 -3.31 6.67 17.45
C TYR A 38 -3.14 5.40 16.63
N HIS A 39 -2.10 5.33 15.78
CA HIS A 39 -1.81 4.14 14.99
C HIS A 39 -1.48 2.94 15.90
N ARG A 40 -0.72 3.13 16.98
CA ARG A 40 -0.46 2.07 17.97
C ARG A 40 -1.71 1.61 18.69
N GLN A 41 -2.64 2.51 19.04
CA GLN A 41 -3.93 2.12 19.62
C GLN A 41 -4.72 1.23 18.66
N PHE A 42 -4.75 1.56 17.39
CA PHE A 42 -5.37 0.75 16.35
C PHE A 42 -4.66 -0.60 16.18
N SER A 43 -3.35 -0.62 15.99
CA SER A 43 -2.54 -1.83 15.81
C SER A 43 -2.63 -2.79 17.01
N ASN A 44 -2.75 -2.25 18.23
CA ASN A 44 -2.93 -3.01 19.45
C ASN A 44 -4.40 -3.38 19.73
N LYS A 45 -5.32 -3.14 18.77
CA LYS A 45 -6.75 -3.45 18.87
C LYS A 45 -7.45 -2.75 20.06
N GLN A 46 -6.90 -1.62 20.55
CA GLN A 46 -7.51 -0.79 21.59
C GLN A 46 -8.64 0.09 21.04
N ILE A 47 -8.54 0.46 19.78
CA ILE A 47 -9.60 1.11 19.01
C ILE A 47 -9.85 0.33 17.72
N THR A 48 -11.07 0.40 17.20
CA THR A 48 -11.41 -0.20 15.91
C THR A 48 -10.86 0.64 14.76
N HIS A 49 -10.78 0.06 13.54
CA HIS A 49 -10.41 0.82 12.35
C HIS A 49 -11.38 1.98 12.08
N GLU A 50 -12.67 1.77 12.32
CA GLU A 50 -13.69 2.83 12.20
C GLU A 50 -13.42 3.99 13.17
N GLN A 51 -13.08 3.68 14.43
CA GLN A 51 -12.72 4.69 15.43
C GLN A 51 -11.44 5.44 15.03
N TRP A 52 -10.42 4.73 14.52
CA TRP A 52 -9.21 5.35 13.98
C TRP A 52 -9.55 6.32 12.83
N CYS A 53 -10.35 5.88 11.86
CA CYS A 53 -10.78 6.71 10.74
C CYS A 53 -11.57 7.94 11.22
N LYS A 54 -12.45 7.77 12.22
CA LYS A 54 -13.24 8.88 12.76
C LYS A 54 -12.40 9.93 13.48
N ILE A 55 -11.47 9.49 14.35
CA ILE A 55 -10.53 10.38 15.05
C ILE A 55 -9.71 11.18 14.03
N THR A 56 -9.18 10.50 13.03
CA THR A 56 -8.35 11.11 11.98
C THR A 56 -9.17 12.09 11.12
N GLU A 57 -10.39 11.70 10.75
CA GLU A 57 -11.31 12.58 10.00
C GLU A 57 -11.56 13.89 10.74
N ASP A 58 -11.89 13.81 12.04
CA ASP A 58 -12.21 15.01 12.84
C ASP A 58 -10.98 15.94 12.94
N LYS A 59 -9.80 15.37 13.22
CA LYS A 59 -8.54 16.14 13.27
C LYS A 59 -8.19 16.80 11.94
N PHE A 60 -8.29 16.04 10.85
CA PHE A 60 -7.95 16.56 9.51
C PHE A 60 -8.94 17.60 9.01
N ARG A 61 -10.22 17.48 9.37
CA ARG A 61 -11.24 18.50 9.07
C ARG A 61 -10.99 19.77 9.88
N GLU A 62 -10.70 19.65 11.17
CA GLU A 62 -10.37 20.78 12.05
C GLU A 62 -9.14 21.52 11.54
N ALA A 63 -8.09 20.80 11.16
CA ALA A 63 -6.85 21.39 10.60
C ALA A 63 -7.02 21.87 9.16
N GLY A 64 -8.18 21.65 8.53
CA GLY A 64 -8.50 22.21 7.22
C GLY A 64 -7.88 21.47 6.04
N LEU A 65 -7.79 20.14 6.10
CA LEU A 65 -7.28 19.33 4.98
C LEU A 65 -8.06 19.59 3.69
N THR A 66 -7.34 19.89 2.62
CA THR A 66 -7.89 20.16 1.28
C THR A 66 -7.30 19.22 0.22
N LYS A 67 -7.98 19.16 -0.95
CA LYS A 67 -7.42 18.47 -2.12
C LYS A 67 -6.06 19.01 -2.55
N ASP A 68 -5.83 20.32 -2.42
CA ASP A 68 -4.57 20.93 -2.83
C ASP A 68 -3.42 20.53 -1.90
N ILE A 69 -3.69 20.41 -0.60
CA ILE A 69 -2.72 19.84 0.36
C ILE A 69 -2.41 18.38 -0.02
N MET A 70 -3.41 17.56 -0.36
CA MET A 70 -3.19 16.18 -0.80
C MET A 70 -2.33 16.11 -2.06
N LYS A 71 -2.58 16.99 -3.05
CA LYS A 71 -1.77 17.07 -4.28
C LYS A 71 -0.34 17.50 -3.99
N LYS A 72 -0.14 18.49 -3.10
CA LYS A 72 1.19 18.89 -2.66
C LYS A 72 1.96 17.71 -2.09
N ILE A 73 1.36 16.98 -1.15
CA ILE A 73 1.97 15.78 -0.53
C ILE A 73 2.32 14.75 -1.60
N ALA A 74 1.39 14.45 -2.50
CA ALA A 74 1.62 13.49 -3.58
C ALA A 74 2.76 13.90 -4.51
N SER A 75 2.91 15.19 -4.82
CA SER A 75 3.98 15.72 -5.68
C SER A 75 5.38 15.59 -5.07
N GLU A 76 5.47 15.41 -3.76
CA GLU A 76 6.73 15.19 -3.02
C GLU A 76 7.08 13.70 -2.89
N MET A 77 6.16 12.80 -3.27
CA MET A 77 6.37 11.36 -3.20
C MET A 77 7.02 10.85 -4.49
N VAL A 78 8.09 10.10 -4.36
CA VAL A 78 8.85 9.59 -5.50
C VAL A 78 8.67 8.09 -5.60
N LEU A 79 8.27 7.61 -6.77
CA LEU A 79 8.21 6.18 -7.08
C LEU A 79 9.64 5.59 -7.16
N ILE A 80 9.77 4.31 -6.87
CA ILE A 80 11.03 3.59 -7.10
C ILE A 80 11.39 3.67 -8.59
N ASP A 81 12.66 3.83 -8.89
CA ASP A 81 13.15 3.88 -10.26
C ASP A 81 12.69 2.64 -11.05
N GLY A 82 12.39 2.83 -12.32
CA GLY A 82 11.88 1.76 -13.18
C GLY A 82 10.43 1.32 -12.89
N CYS A 83 9.70 2.00 -11.99
CA CYS A 83 8.33 1.63 -11.65
C CYS A 83 7.44 1.56 -12.90
N LYS A 84 7.39 2.64 -13.68
CA LYS A 84 6.56 2.70 -14.89
C LYS A 84 6.91 1.61 -15.91
N GLU A 85 8.19 1.43 -16.17
CA GLU A 85 8.72 0.44 -17.10
C GLU A 85 8.37 -0.98 -16.65
N THR A 86 8.49 -1.26 -15.36
CA THR A 86 8.14 -2.55 -14.77
C THR A 86 6.66 -2.86 -14.89
N LEU A 87 5.80 -1.91 -14.52
CA LEU A 87 4.33 -2.09 -14.62
C LEU A 87 3.90 -2.30 -16.08
N MET A 88 4.47 -1.53 -17.02
CA MET A 88 4.19 -1.69 -18.45
C MET A 88 4.70 -3.04 -18.99
N GLU A 89 5.89 -3.49 -18.58
CA GLU A 89 6.42 -4.80 -18.96
C GLU A 89 5.52 -5.93 -18.43
N LEU A 90 5.10 -5.88 -17.18
CA LEU A 90 4.18 -6.86 -16.60
C LEU A 90 2.85 -6.91 -17.36
N LYS A 91 2.26 -5.76 -17.67
CA LYS A 91 1.02 -5.68 -18.48
C LYS A 91 1.22 -6.24 -19.88
N SER A 92 2.35 -5.96 -20.54
CA SER A 92 2.65 -6.49 -21.88
C SER A 92 2.79 -8.03 -21.91
N ARG A 93 2.95 -8.66 -20.75
CA ARG A 93 3.04 -10.11 -20.54
C ARG A 93 1.77 -10.68 -19.92
N ASP A 94 0.63 -9.99 -20.07
CA ASP A 94 -0.70 -10.40 -19.59
C ASP A 94 -0.77 -10.65 -18.07
N VAL A 95 0.02 -9.90 -17.28
CA VAL A 95 -0.06 -9.92 -15.82
C VAL A 95 -1.11 -8.91 -15.36
N LEU A 96 -2.07 -9.34 -14.54
CA LEU A 96 -3.03 -8.46 -13.88
C LEU A 96 -2.38 -7.80 -12.67
N LEU A 97 -2.58 -6.49 -12.52
CA LEU A 97 -1.95 -5.69 -11.46
C LEU A 97 -3.00 -5.15 -10.50
N TYR A 98 -2.74 -5.27 -9.21
CA TYR A 98 -3.59 -4.76 -8.13
C TYR A 98 -2.76 -4.01 -7.09
N ILE A 99 -3.40 -3.09 -6.37
CA ILE A 99 -2.85 -2.48 -5.17
C ILE A 99 -3.77 -2.78 -3.99
N VAL A 100 -3.20 -3.25 -2.88
CA VAL A 100 -3.87 -3.33 -1.58
C VAL A 100 -2.98 -2.69 -0.52
N SER A 101 -3.45 -1.60 0.08
CA SER A 101 -2.62 -0.80 0.97
C SER A 101 -3.43 -0.15 2.09
N GLY A 102 -2.81 -0.04 3.27
CA GLY A 102 -3.29 0.82 4.35
C GLY A 102 -3.13 2.33 4.08
N SER A 103 -2.59 2.72 2.92
CA SER A 103 -2.42 4.09 2.48
C SER A 103 -3.74 4.73 2.03
N ILE A 104 -3.69 5.83 1.28
CA ILE A 104 -4.85 6.63 0.89
C ILE A 104 -5.00 6.65 -0.62
N ARG A 105 -6.16 6.19 -1.10
CA ARG A 105 -6.46 5.98 -2.53
C ARG A 105 -6.26 7.23 -3.38
N GLU A 106 -6.63 8.39 -2.87
CA GLU A 106 -6.50 9.67 -3.59
C GLU A 106 -5.04 10.05 -3.79
N ILE A 107 -4.18 9.80 -2.77
CA ILE A 107 -2.73 10.00 -2.87
C ILE A 107 -2.13 8.99 -3.86
N ILE A 108 -2.47 7.71 -3.72
CA ILE A 108 -2.01 6.65 -4.64
C ILE A 108 -2.29 7.04 -6.09
N LYS A 109 -3.51 7.49 -6.37
CA LYS A 109 -3.91 7.90 -7.72
C LYS A 109 -3.15 9.12 -8.23
N GLU A 110 -2.94 10.11 -7.37
CA GLU A 110 -2.20 11.33 -7.75
C GLU A 110 -0.73 11.02 -8.04
N VAL A 111 -0.09 10.16 -7.22
CA VAL A 111 1.32 9.75 -7.40
C VAL A 111 1.49 8.90 -8.67
N LEU A 112 0.57 7.97 -8.94
CA LEU A 112 0.64 7.11 -10.10
C LEU A 112 0.29 7.83 -11.42
N GLY A 113 -0.52 8.89 -11.36
CA GLY A 113 -0.98 9.59 -12.57
C GLY A 113 -1.63 8.63 -13.58
N ASP A 114 -1.20 8.66 -14.82
CA ASP A 114 -1.75 7.80 -15.90
C ASP A 114 -1.53 6.29 -15.65
N MET A 115 -0.56 5.92 -14.83
CA MET A 115 -0.30 4.51 -14.50
C MET A 115 -1.43 3.86 -13.68
N VAL A 116 -2.36 4.65 -13.13
CA VAL A 116 -3.59 4.13 -12.48
C VAL A 116 -4.33 3.17 -13.40
N ASN A 117 -4.34 3.44 -14.71
CA ASN A 117 -5.04 2.63 -15.73
C ASN A 117 -4.38 1.27 -15.98
N LEU A 118 -3.20 0.99 -15.44
CA LEU A 118 -2.54 -0.31 -15.51
C LEU A 118 -3.08 -1.30 -14.47
N PHE A 119 -3.75 -0.80 -13.43
CA PHE A 119 -4.26 -1.62 -12.33
C PHE A 119 -5.74 -1.96 -12.53
N GLU A 120 -6.09 -3.20 -12.23
CA GLU A 120 -7.48 -3.68 -12.23
C GLU A 120 -8.27 -3.08 -11.06
N ASP A 121 -7.64 -2.99 -9.87
CA ASP A 121 -8.20 -2.31 -8.70
C ASP A 121 -7.10 -1.72 -7.80
N ILE A 122 -7.50 -0.67 -7.06
CA ILE A 122 -6.72 -0.02 -6.01
C ILE A 122 -7.55 0.01 -4.74
N SER A 123 -7.30 -0.92 -3.85
CA SER A 123 -7.95 -1.02 -2.55
C SER A 123 -7.13 -0.32 -1.47
N ALA A 124 -7.66 0.77 -0.93
CA ALA A 124 -7.03 1.60 0.10
C ALA A 124 -8.08 2.46 0.80
N ASN A 125 -7.69 3.16 1.87
CA ASN A 125 -8.57 4.13 2.54
C ASN A 125 -9.03 5.21 1.56
N LYS A 126 -10.28 5.63 1.64
CA LYS A 126 -10.90 6.60 0.72
C LYS A 126 -11.18 7.92 1.43
N PHE A 127 -10.69 9.02 0.86
CA PHE A 127 -10.96 10.37 1.32
C PHE A 127 -11.93 11.04 0.37
N TYR A 128 -13.04 11.52 0.92
CA TYR A 128 -14.06 12.24 0.17
C TYR A 128 -13.95 13.73 0.45
N PHE A 129 -14.06 14.54 -0.60
CA PHE A 129 -13.95 15.98 -0.52
C PHE A 129 -15.22 16.64 -1.02
N GLN A 130 -15.67 17.68 -0.32
CA GLN A 130 -16.77 18.52 -0.74
C GLN A 130 -16.28 19.98 -0.81
N LYS A 131 -16.47 20.62 -1.95
CA LYS A 131 -15.96 21.98 -2.22
C LYS A 131 -14.44 22.11 -1.89
N GLY A 132 -13.65 21.09 -2.24
CA GLY A 132 -12.20 21.06 -2.02
C GLY A 132 -11.74 20.72 -0.60
N LYS A 133 -12.62 20.66 0.39
CA LYS A 133 -12.31 20.33 1.80
C LYS A 133 -12.67 18.89 2.12
N LEU A 134 -11.89 18.24 3.01
CA LEU A 134 -12.19 16.91 3.49
C LEU A 134 -13.61 16.86 4.10
N SER A 135 -14.43 15.93 3.64
CA SER A 135 -15.76 15.70 4.16
C SER A 135 -15.90 14.40 4.94
N ARG A 136 -15.25 13.34 4.48
CA ARG A 136 -15.34 12.00 5.06
C ARG A 136 -14.12 11.17 4.77
N ILE A 137 -13.74 10.30 5.73
CA ILE A 137 -12.79 9.20 5.56
C ILE A 137 -13.56 7.88 5.66
N VAL A 138 -13.35 6.99 4.70
CA VAL A 138 -13.85 5.61 4.73
C VAL A 138 -12.65 4.68 4.73
N GLY A 139 -12.47 3.96 5.83
CA GLY A 139 -11.38 2.99 5.98
C GLY A 139 -11.52 1.82 5.01
N THR A 140 -10.39 1.24 4.66
CA THR A 140 -10.35 -0.05 3.95
C THR A 140 -10.50 -1.19 4.95
N GLU A 141 -11.21 -2.24 4.57
CA GLU A 141 -11.27 -3.50 5.32
C GLU A 141 -10.01 -4.37 5.05
N TYR A 142 -9.22 -3.97 4.07
CA TYR A 142 -8.10 -4.74 3.53
C TYR A 142 -6.74 -4.19 4.00
N ASP A 143 -6.56 -4.10 5.32
CA ASP A 143 -5.26 -3.87 5.95
C ASP A 143 -4.96 -5.00 6.94
N PHE A 144 -3.71 -5.22 7.32
CA PHE A 144 -3.27 -6.35 8.14
C PHE A 144 -3.82 -7.68 7.60
N GLU A 145 -4.57 -8.44 8.42
CA GLU A 145 -5.22 -9.69 8.04
C GLU A 145 -6.13 -9.53 6.81
N GLY A 146 -6.73 -8.36 6.65
CA GLY A 146 -7.59 -8.02 5.52
C GLY A 146 -6.88 -8.07 4.18
N LYS A 147 -5.56 -7.84 4.11
CA LYS A 147 -4.79 -8.00 2.87
C LYS A 147 -4.85 -9.44 2.35
N ALA A 148 -4.80 -10.44 3.25
CA ALA A 148 -4.96 -11.83 2.87
C ALA A 148 -6.35 -12.13 2.33
N GLU A 149 -7.39 -11.56 2.94
CA GLU A 149 -8.78 -11.73 2.48
C GLU A 149 -9.00 -11.11 1.09
N TYR A 150 -8.42 -9.93 0.84
CA TYR A 150 -8.46 -9.31 -0.48
C TYR A 150 -7.82 -10.19 -1.56
N ILE A 151 -6.67 -10.81 -1.27
CA ILE A 151 -6.01 -11.71 -2.21
C ILE A 151 -6.84 -12.97 -2.44
N LYS A 152 -7.46 -13.56 -1.40
CA LYS A 152 -8.37 -14.70 -1.56
C LYS A 152 -9.56 -14.35 -2.46
N GLN A 153 -10.09 -13.13 -2.33
CA GLN A 153 -11.15 -12.63 -3.21
C GLN A 153 -10.67 -12.57 -4.67
N ILE A 154 -9.50 -11.97 -4.94
CA ILE A 154 -8.91 -11.89 -6.28
C ILE A 154 -8.70 -13.31 -6.86
N VAL A 155 -8.18 -14.24 -6.08
CA VAL A 155 -7.98 -15.64 -6.48
C VAL A 155 -9.29 -16.28 -6.92
N ASN A 156 -10.35 -16.11 -6.13
CA ASN A 156 -11.66 -16.66 -6.42
C ASN A 156 -12.31 -16.04 -7.66
N GLU A 157 -12.25 -14.71 -7.78
CA GLU A 157 -12.82 -13.96 -8.92
C GLU A 157 -12.15 -14.33 -10.24
N ASN A 158 -10.82 -14.51 -10.22
CA ASN A 158 -10.04 -14.86 -11.41
C ASN A 158 -9.96 -16.38 -11.65
N LYS A 159 -10.48 -17.20 -10.73
CA LYS A 159 -10.48 -18.67 -10.82
C LYS A 159 -9.08 -19.28 -11.05
N ILE A 160 -8.11 -18.79 -10.31
CA ILE A 160 -6.70 -19.22 -10.38
C ILE A 160 -6.25 -19.84 -9.06
N ASN A 161 -5.06 -20.44 -9.04
CA ASN A 161 -4.44 -20.88 -7.79
C ASN A 161 -3.78 -19.70 -7.06
N ALA A 162 -3.76 -19.73 -5.74
CA ALA A 162 -3.08 -18.68 -4.94
C ALA A 162 -1.58 -18.57 -5.29
N SER A 163 -0.92 -19.67 -5.65
CA SER A 163 0.49 -19.67 -6.11
C SER A 163 0.75 -18.87 -7.39
N GLU A 164 -0.29 -18.56 -8.17
CA GLU A 164 -0.19 -17.70 -9.37
C GLU A 164 -0.21 -16.21 -9.04
N VAL A 165 -0.49 -15.86 -7.77
CA VAL A 165 -0.42 -14.50 -7.25
C VAL A 165 0.92 -14.28 -6.57
N LEU A 166 1.60 -13.18 -6.91
CA LEU A 166 2.73 -12.65 -6.17
C LEU A 166 2.29 -11.37 -5.46
N PHE A 167 2.40 -11.34 -4.14
CA PHE A 167 2.29 -10.10 -3.37
C PHE A 167 3.69 -9.52 -3.14
N VAL A 168 3.82 -8.21 -3.34
CA VAL A 168 5.04 -7.44 -3.08
C VAL A 168 4.75 -6.38 -2.02
N GLY A 169 5.51 -6.40 -0.94
CA GLY A 169 5.35 -5.48 0.19
C GLY A 169 6.64 -5.27 0.96
N ASN A 170 6.62 -4.53 2.07
CA ASN A 170 7.83 -4.15 2.79
C ASN A 170 7.71 -4.08 4.33
N SER A 171 6.52 -4.19 4.88
CA SER A 171 6.23 -3.82 6.27
C SER A 171 5.50 -4.90 7.07
N PHE A 172 5.30 -4.65 8.35
CA PHE A 172 4.67 -5.61 9.25
C PHE A 172 3.25 -6.00 8.84
N ASN A 173 2.43 -5.04 8.42
CA ASN A 173 1.05 -5.33 7.99
C ASN A 173 0.99 -6.21 6.72
N ASP A 174 2.06 -6.26 5.94
CA ASP A 174 2.18 -7.13 4.77
C ASP A 174 2.48 -8.59 5.12
N THR A 175 3.04 -8.82 6.31
CA THR A 175 3.35 -10.19 6.74
C THR A 175 2.11 -11.08 6.81
N PHE A 176 0.92 -10.51 7.06
CA PHE A 176 -0.33 -11.27 7.11
C PHE A 176 -0.75 -11.88 5.79
N VAL A 177 -0.20 -11.39 4.67
CA VAL A 177 -0.52 -11.92 3.34
C VAL A 177 -0.18 -13.41 3.19
N HIS A 178 0.79 -13.93 3.94
CA HIS A 178 1.11 -15.37 3.93
C HIS A 178 -0.11 -16.26 4.22
N LEU A 179 -1.13 -15.75 4.94
CA LEU A 179 -2.39 -16.45 5.24
C LEU A 179 -3.29 -16.65 4.01
N SER A 180 -2.99 -16.01 2.89
CA SER A 180 -3.74 -16.16 1.64
C SER A 180 -3.30 -17.37 0.82
N GLY A 181 -2.11 -17.91 1.07
CA GLY A 181 -1.47 -18.92 0.24
C GLY A 181 -0.81 -18.37 -1.03
N ALA A 182 -0.84 -17.04 -1.25
CA ALA A 182 -0.11 -16.39 -2.33
C ALA A 182 1.40 -16.41 -2.08
N ARG A 183 2.18 -16.35 -3.15
CA ARG A 183 3.62 -16.10 -3.02
C ARG A 183 3.86 -14.68 -2.54
N THR A 184 4.87 -14.48 -1.70
CA THR A 184 5.17 -13.20 -1.08
C THR A 184 6.63 -12.82 -1.30
N LEU A 185 6.87 -11.59 -1.73
CA LEU A 185 8.18 -11.00 -1.91
C LEU A 185 8.29 -9.75 -1.04
N CYS A 186 9.22 -9.76 -0.10
CA CYS A 186 9.56 -8.57 0.66
C CYS A 186 10.62 -7.76 -0.08
N ILE A 187 10.37 -6.48 -0.31
CA ILE A 187 11.37 -5.54 -0.85
C ILE A 187 11.58 -4.39 0.11
N ASN A 188 12.82 -3.88 0.20
CA ASN A 188 13.13 -2.73 1.06
C ASN A 188 12.52 -2.85 2.47
N PRO A 189 12.74 -3.95 3.21
CA PRO A 189 12.03 -4.20 4.47
C PRO A 189 12.18 -3.03 5.43
N GLN A 190 11.05 -2.51 5.92
CA GLN A 190 11.01 -1.43 6.89
C GLN A 190 11.75 -1.80 8.19
N ASN A 191 11.71 -3.08 8.55
CA ASN A 191 12.45 -3.64 9.67
C ASN A 191 12.88 -5.07 9.33
N THR A 192 14.18 -5.37 9.50
CA THR A 192 14.75 -6.70 9.23
C THR A 192 14.15 -7.81 10.11
N ASN A 193 13.55 -7.48 11.25
CA ASN A 193 12.84 -8.47 12.08
C ASN A 193 11.61 -9.08 11.38
N TYR A 194 11.10 -8.43 10.33
CA TYR A 194 9.93 -8.91 9.57
C TYR A 194 10.29 -9.73 8.34
N THR A 195 11.57 -9.97 8.07
CA THR A 195 12.04 -10.74 6.90
C THR A 195 12.05 -12.26 7.12
N ASN A 196 11.32 -12.75 8.14
CA ASN A 196 11.27 -14.18 8.44
C ASN A 196 10.61 -14.97 7.30
N SER A 197 11.19 -16.10 6.93
CA SER A 197 10.69 -17.04 5.91
C SER A 197 9.31 -17.65 6.22
N ILE A 198 8.79 -17.48 7.43
CA ILE A 198 7.41 -17.84 7.76
C ILE A 198 6.43 -16.93 7.02
N TYR A 199 6.78 -15.66 6.78
CA TYR A 199 5.91 -14.66 6.17
C TYR A 199 6.22 -14.42 4.69
N TRP A 200 7.48 -14.63 4.30
CA TRP A 200 7.99 -14.27 2.98
C TRP A 200 8.64 -15.46 2.30
N HIS A 201 8.25 -15.72 1.07
CA HIS A 201 8.88 -16.75 0.25
C HIS A 201 10.24 -16.31 -0.24
N ASP A 202 10.42 -15.01 -0.45
CA ASP A 202 11.67 -14.41 -0.89
C ASP A 202 11.77 -12.96 -0.40
N TYR A 203 12.99 -12.40 -0.39
CA TYR A 203 13.18 -10.99 -0.07
C TYR A 203 14.36 -10.38 -0.82
N ILE A 204 14.26 -9.07 -1.12
CA ILE A 204 15.33 -8.24 -1.66
C ILE A 204 15.55 -7.10 -0.64
N ARG A 205 16.74 -7.09 -0.04
CA ARG A 205 17.07 -6.14 1.03
C ARG A 205 17.00 -4.69 0.58
N GLU A 206 17.46 -4.43 -0.65
CA GLU A 206 17.53 -3.10 -1.24
C GLU A 206 17.22 -3.21 -2.73
N VAL A 207 16.10 -2.62 -3.13
CA VAL A 207 15.67 -2.52 -4.53
C VAL A 207 15.94 -1.09 -4.99
N ASN A 208 16.86 -0.94 -5.93
CA ASN A 208 17.18 0.33 -6.56
C ASN A 208 16.34 0.58 -7.81
N ASN A 209 15.89 -0.49 -8.45
CA ASN A 209 15.03 -0.42 -9.63
C ASN A 209 13.94 -1.49 -9.52
N LEU A 210 12.67 -1.12 -9.67
CA LEU A 210 11.54 -2.04 -9.50
C LEU A 210 11.57 -3.24 -10.46
N ARG A 211 12.31 -3.16 -11.57
CA ARG A 211 12.52 -4.29 -12.49
C ARG A 211 13.13 -5.52 -11.82
N GLU A 212 13.81 -5.33 -10.69
CA GLU A 212 14.39 -6.43 -9.91
C GLU A 212 13.36 -7.44 -9.41
N ILE A 213 12.06 -7.08 -9.34
CA ILE A 213 11.00 -8.02 -8.98
C ILE A 213 10.58 -8.96 -10.12
N ILE A 214 10.88 -8.62 -11.39
CA ILE A 214 10.39 -9.37 -12.56
C ILE A 214 10.76 -10.87 -12.52
N PRO A 215 12.00 -11.26 -12.17
CA PRO A 215 12.35 -12.68 -12.05
C PRO A 215 11.44 -13.43 -11.07
N HIS A 216 11.02 -12.80 -9.98
CA HIS A 216 10.16 -13.40 -8.96
C HIS A 216 8.70 -13.59 -9.42
N VAL A 217 8.24 -12.79 -10.40
CA VAL A 217 6.90 -12.94 -11.00
C VAL A 217 6.82 -14.21 -11.85
N PHE A 218 7.90 -14.54 -12.57
CA PHE A 218 7.92 -15.60 -13.58
C PHE A 218 8.67 -16.86 -13.16
N ILE A 219 8.92 -17.05 -11.86
CA ILE A 219 9.45 -18.31 -11.36
C ILE A 219 8.49 -19.42 -11.81
N ALA A 220 9.02 -20.44 -12.49
CA ALA A 220 8.28 -21.65 -12.80
C ALA A 220 8.01 -22.41 -11.50
N ASP A 221 6.78 -22.88 -11.34
CA ASP A 221 6.45 -23.83 -10.25
C ASP A 221 7.39 -25.03 -10.39
N LYS A 222 8.20 -25.29 -9.35
CA LYS A 222 9.09 -26.46 -9.29
C LYS A 222 8.30 -27.68 -8.90
#